data_f79e8a68972a06341a88aba5a2939618
#
_entry.id   f79e8a68972a06341a88aba5a2939618
#
_cell.length_a   1.000
_cell.length_b   1.000
_cell.length_c   1.000
_cell.angle_alpha   90.00
_cell.angle_beta   90.00
_cell.angle_gamma   90.00
#
_symmetry.space_group_name_H-M   'P 1'
#
loop_
_entity.id
_entity.type
_entity.pdbx_description
1 polymer ?
#
loop_
_entity_poly.entity_id
_entity_poly.type
_entity_poly.pdbx_seq_one_letter_code
_entity_poly.pdbx_strand_id
1 'polypeptide(L)'
;MGAIYLIRHGQASFDKADYDELSERGVEQARVLGAALRARAPQVDATFMGTLRRHRQTAEACLQAYGEAATPQVLPGLDEYDHHEIVVRFQPRYANRELMLADLAESDNPRRAFQAMFTQAVARWVSGEHDGDYSESWPAFRARCLQALDTIIEALPASGTALVFTSGGPISAVAQTLLGVPDADAFRINWLLVNCGVTKVIY
;
A
#
# COMPACT_ATOMS: atom_id res chain seq x y z
N MET A 1 17.72 19.20 0.29
CA MET A 1 16.43 18.55 -0.01
C MET A 1 16.53 17.10 0.40
N GLY A 2 15.60 16.65 1.26
CA GLY A 2 15.50 15.26 1.66
C GLY A 2 14.70 14.41 0.66
N ALA A 3 14.75 13.08 0.80
CA ALA A 3 14.05 12.17 -0.08
C ALA A 3 13.43 11.00 0.70
N ILE A 4 12.14 10.75 0.48
CA ILE A 4 11.43 9.59 1.01
C ILE A 4 11.06 8.69 -0.16
N TYR A 5 11.50 7.44 -0.11
CA TYR A 5 11.19 6.41 -1.10
C TYR A 5 10.06 5.54 -0.54
N LEU A 6 8.82 5.83 -0.93
CA LEU A 6 7.65 5.00 -0.60
C LEU A 6 7.66 3.77 -1.51
N ILE A 7 7.77 2.59 -0.92
CA ILE A 7 7.94 1.31 -1.60
C ILE A 7 6.69 0.47 -1.38
N ARG A 8 5.97 0.14 -2.45
CA ARG A 8 4.88 -0.82 -2.39
C ARG A 8 5.45 -2.23 -2.14
N HIS A 9 4.83 -2.99 -1.25
CA HIS A 9 5.22 -4.36 -0.97
C HIS A 9 5.32 -5.24 -2.23
N GLY A 10 6.11 -6.30 -2.17
CA GLY A 10 6.21 -7.33 -3.21
C GLY A 10 4.88 -8.07 -3.41
N GLN A 11 4.79 -8.89 -4.44
CA GLN A 11 3.58 -9.64 -4.74
C GLN A 11 3.17 -10.51 -3.55
N ALA A 12 1.93 -10.33 -3.06
CA ALA A 12 1.33 -11.18 -2.03
C ALA A 12 0.87 -12.54 -2.59
N SER A 13 0.74 -13.52 -1.71
CA SER A 13 0.28 -14.88 -2.05
C SER A 13 -1.25 -14.91 -2.14
N PHE A 14 -1.80 -14.91 -3.35
CA PHE A 14 -3.26 -14.97 -3.56
C PHE A 14 -3.86 -16.35 -3.27
N ASP A 15 -3.05 -17.40 -3.35
CA ASP A 15 -3.51 -18.80 -3.27
C ASP A 15 -3.36 -19.42 -1.87
N LYS A 16 -2.78 -18.69 -0.92
CA LYS A 16 -2.63 -19.13 0.48
C LYS A 16 -3.78 -18.65 1.35
N ALA A 17 -4.02 -19.37 2.45
CA ALA A 17 -5.00 -18.96 3.46
C ALA A 17 -4.66 -17.61 4.09
N ASP A 18 -3.38 -17.26 4.15
CA ASP A 18 -2.87 -15.97 4.62
C ASP A 18 -2.45 -15.09 3.44
N TYR A 19 -3.33 -14.18 3.05
CA TYR A 19 -3.08 -13.18 2.02
C TYR A 19 -1.97 -12.19 2.40
N ASP A 20 -1.67 -12.05 3.69
CA ASP A 20 -0.65 -11.10 4.18
C ASP A 20 0.79 -11.62 4.02
N GLU A 21 1.00 -12.74 3.37
CA GLU A 21 2.33 -13.30 3.08
C GLU A 21 2.78 -13.00 1.65
N LEU A 22 4.07 -12.69 1.44
CA LEU A 22 4.63 -12.56 0.09
C LEU A 22 4.68 -13.93 -0.60
N SER A 23 4.47 -13.92 -1.91
CA SER A 23 4.86 -15.04 -2.78
C SER A 23 6.38 -15.10 -2.95
N GLU A 24 6.89 -16.24 -3.43
CA GLU A 24 8.33 -16.36 -3.78
C GLU A 24 8.75 -15.26 -4.78
N ARG A 25 7.87 -14.96 -5.73
CA ARG A 25 8.08 -13.85 -6.68
C ARG A 25 8.13 -12.51 -5.98
N GLY A 26 7.29 -12.29 -4.95
CA GLY A 26 7.29 -11.06 -4.16
C GLY A 26 8.60 -10.85 -3.41
N VAL A 27 9.17 -11.93 -2.85
CA VAL A 27 10.47 -11.91 -2.19
C VAL A 27 11.58 -11.58 -3.19
N GLU A 28 11.56 -12.20 -4.39
CA GLU A 28 12.54 -11.91 -5.43
C GLU A 28 12.44 -10.47 -5.95
N GLN A 29 11.23 -9.95 -6.13
CA GLN A 29 11.01 -8.53 -6.48
C GLN A 29 11.66 -7.60 -5.46
N ALA A 30 11.52 -7.90 -4.16
CA ALA A 30 12.11 -7.10 -3.09
C ALA A 30 13.65 -7.16 -3.10
N ARG A 31 14.26 -8.32 -3.39
CA ARG A 31 15.72 -8.47 -3.53
C ARG A 31 16.25 -7.66 -4.71
N VAL A 32 15.61 -7.76 -5.86
CA VAL A 32 16.00 -6.98 -7.06
C VAL A 32 15.93 -5.49 -6.78
N LEU A 33 14.87 -5.04 -6.10
CA LEU A 33 14.73 -3.66 -5.69
C LEU A 33 15.89 -3.22 -4.77
N GLY A 34 16.22 -4.02 -3.76
CA GLY A 34 17.29 -3.70 -2.81
C GLY A 34 18.63 -3.50 -3.50
N ALA A 35 19.00 -4.40 -4.42
CA ALA A 35 20.21 -4.26 -5.22
C ALA A 35 20.20 -2.99 -6.10
N ALA A 36 19.04 -2.63 -6.68
CA ALA A 36 18.90 -1.42 -7.50
C ALA A 36 18.95 -0.14 -6.65
N LEU A 37 18.39 -0.14 -5.45
CA LEU A 37 18.41 1.00 -4.54
C LEU A 37 19.81 1.29 -4.02
N ARG A 38 20.64 0.27 -3.77
CA ARG A 38 22.03 0.45 -3.37
C ARG A 38 22.81 1.36 -4.30
N ALA A 39 22.55 1.26 -5.61
CA ALA A 39 23.23 2.09 -6.60
C ALA A 39 22.63 3.52 -6.69
N ARG A 40 21.35 3.70 -6.38
CA ARG A 40 20.62 4.97 -6.60
C ARG A 40 20.42 5.81 -5.35
N ALA A 41 20.39 5.17 -4.20
CA ALA A 41 20.30 5.80 -2.89
C ALA A 41 21.34 5.14 -1.97
N PRO A 42 22.63 5.43 -2.15
CA PRO A 42 23.70 4.73 -1.45
C PRO A 42 23.78 5.07 0.04
N GLN A 43 23.07 6.10 0.46
CA GLN A 43 23.00 6.53 1.85
C GLN A 43 21.53 6.66 2.26
N VAL A 44 21.13 5.92 3.29
CA VAL A 44 19.80 5.91 3.89
C VAL A 44 19.95 6.20 5.38
N ASP A 45 19.27 7.24 5.85
CA ASP A 45 19.35 7.69 7.25
C ASP A 45 18.36 6.96 8.16
N ALA A 46 17.21 6.53 7.60
CA ALA A 46 16.18 5.80 8.35
C ALA A 46 15.37 4.86 7.45
N THR A 47 14.78 3.84 8.09
CA THR A 47 13.87 2.90 7.43
C THR A 47 12.59 2.76 8.24
N PHE A 48 11.45 2.71 7.54
CA PHE A 48 10.12 2.61 8.14
C PHE A 48 9.30 1.54 7.44
N MET A 49 8.33 0.97 8.16
CA MET A 49 7.37 0.03 7.57
C MET A 49 6.02 0.09 8.28
N GLY A 50 4.95 -0.34 7.61
CA GLY A 50 3.68 -0.65 8.26
C GLY A 50 3.77 -1.94 9.07
N THR A 51 2.66 -2.30 9.73
CA THR A 51 2.60 -3.47 10.63
C THR A 51 2.41 -4.79 9.89
N LEU A 52 1.95 -4.75 8.63
CA LEU A 52 1.55 -5.91 7.86
C LEU A 52 2.75 -6.83 7.56
N ARG A 53 2.51 -8.15 7.57
CA ARG A 53 3.54 -9.16 7.33
C ARG A 53 4.23 -8.96 5.98
N ARG A 54 3.47 -8.64 4.92
CA ARG A 54 4.02 -8.36 3.60
C ARG A 54 4.92 -7.11 3.56
N HIS A 55 4.68 -6.10 4.42
CA HIS A 55 5.57 -4.94 4.54
C HIS A 55 6.92 -5.37 5.14
N ARG A 56 6.87 -6.12 6.24
CA ARG A 56 8.06 -6.65 6.91
C ARG A 56 8.88 -7.54 5.98
N GLN A 57 8.25 -8.53 5.33
CA GLN A 57 8.95 -9.44 4.42
C GLN A 57 9.59 -8.71 3.23
N THR A 58 8.91 -7.66 2.71
CA THR A 58 9.48 -6.81 1.66
C THR A 58 10.68 -6.05 2.18
N ALA A 59 10.59 -5.45 3.37
CA ALA A 59 11.67 -4.72 3.99
C ALA A 59 12.89 -5.61 4.24
N GLU A 60 12.70 -6.78 4.85
CA GLU A 60 13.75 -7.76 5.15
C GLU A 60 14.51 -8.18 3.88
N ALA A 61 13.79 -8.62 2.84
CA ALA A 61 14.40 -9.07 1.59
C ALA A 61 15.10 -7.91 0.84
N CYS A 62 14.52 -6.72 0.84
CA CYS A 62 15.07 -5.53 0.21
C CYS A 62 16.33 -5.05 0.93
N LEU A 63 16.29 -4.87 2.25
CA LEU A 63 17.40 -4.35 3.05
C LEU A 63 18.58 -5.34 3.07
N GLN A 64 18.32 -6.64 3.12
CA GLN A 64 19.35 -7.66 2.98
C GLN A 64 20.11 -7.52 1.65
N ALA A 65 19.39 -7.34 0.54
CA ALA A 65 20.01 -7.17 -0.78
C ALA A 65 20.64 -5.78 -0.98
N TYR A 66 20.12 -4.78 -0.29
CA TYR A 66 20.71 -3.44 -0.21
C TYR A 66 22.05 -3.45 0.56
N GLY A 67 22.24 -4.40 1.46
CA GLY A 67 23.46 -4.54 2.28
C GLY A 67 23.37 -3.78 3.60
N GLU A 68 22.18 -3.60 4.13
CA GLU A 68 21.92 -2.94 5.42
C GLU A 68 21.23 -3.92 6.38
N ALA A 69 21.65 -3.91 7.65
CA ALA A 69 21.06 -4.70 8.72
C ALA A 69 20.10 -3.89 9.59
N ALA A 70 19.55 -2.76 9.08
CA ALA A 70 18.66 -1.91 9.83
C ALA A 70 17.31 -2.60 10.09
N THR A 71 16.78 -2.43 11.29
CA THR A 71 15.41 -2.81 11.62
C THR A 71 14.49 -1.61 11.39
N PRO A 72 13.54 -1.66 10.44
CA PRO A 72 12.65 -0.55 10.19
C PRO A 72 11.79 -0.18 11.40
N GLN A 73 11.59 1.10 11.64
CA GLN A 73 10.61 1.59 12.60
C GLN A 73 9.20 1.28 12.10
N VAL A 74 8.36 0.73 12.97
CA VAL A 74 6.99 0.36 12.63
C VAL A 74 6.05 1.55 12.84
N LEU A 75 5.31 1.93 11.80
CA LEU A 75 4.31 3.00 11.84
C LEU A 75 2.97 2.45 11.32
N PRO A 76 1.97 2.22 12.20
CA PRO A 76 0.65 1.71 11.78
C PRO A 76 -0.07 2.60 10.74
N GLY A 77 0.25 3.90 10.70
CA GLY A 77 -0.26 4.82 9.69
C GLY A 77 0.12 4.46 8.25
N LEU A 78 1.08 3.56 8.06
CA LEU A 78 1.51 3.05 6.74
C LEU A 78 0.76 1.77 6.31
N ASP A 79 -0.21 1.29 7.10
CA ASP A 79 -0.96 0.08 6.77
C ASP A 79 -2.01 0.34 5.67
N GLU A 80 -2.31 -0.72 4.92
CA GLU A 80 -3.35 -0.71 3.91
C GLU A 80 -4.73 -0.54 4.56
N TYR A 81 -5.70 -0.02 3.82
CA TYR A 81 -7.10 -0.02 4.21
C TYR A 81 -7.69 -1.45 4.20
N ASP A 82 -8.78 -1.65 4.92
CA ASP A 82 -9.50 -2.93 4.92
C ASP A 82 -10.34 -3.09 3.63
N HIS A 83 -9.74 -3.71 2.61
CA HIS A 83 -10.41 -3.98 1.35
C HIS A 83 -11.59 -4.94 1.50
N HIS A 84 -11.58 -5.84 2.51
CA HIS A 84 -12.68 -6.76 2.77
C HIS A 84 -13.90 -5.98 3.29
N GLU A 85 -13.71 -5.11 4.26
CA GLU A 85 -14.78 -4.25 4.76
C GLU A 85 -15.39 -3.42 3.62
N ILE A 86 -14.56 -2.82 2.76
CA ILE A 86 -15.02 -2.01 1.63
C ILE A 86 -15.94 -2.83 0.71
N VAL A 87 -15.56 -4.06 0.38
CA VAL A 87 -16.39 -4.96 -0.45
C VAL A 87 -17.69 -5.34 0.26
N VAL A 88 -17.63 -5.70 1.54
CA VAL A 88 -18.81 -6.12 2.32
C VAL A 88 -19.78 -4.96 2.53
N ARG A 89 -19.31 -3.74 2.75
CA ARG A 89 -20.17 -2.56 2.87
C ARG A 89 -20.86 -2.18 1.56
N PHE A 90 -20.20 -2.44 0.44
CA PHE A 90 -20.80 -2.26 -0.88
C PHE A 90 -21.81 -3.38 -1.22
N GLN A 91 -21.47 -4.63 -0.95
CA GLN A 91 -22.31 -5.80 -1.22
C GLN A 91 -22.30 -6.75 -0.01
N PRO A 92 -23.25 -6.60 0.94
CA PRO A 92 -23.24 -7.32 2.22
C PRO A 92 -23.21 -8.85 2.10
N ARG A 93 -23.80 -9.42 1.03
CA ARG A 93 -23.76 -10.87 0.80
C ARG A 93 -22.34 -11.41 0.60
N TYR A 94 -21.38 -10.55 0.24
CA TYR A 94 -19.98 -10.93 0.01
C TYR A 94 -19.15 -11.02 1.32
N ALA A 95 -19.78 -10.86 2.47
CA ALA A 95 -19.27 -11.38 3.74
C ALA A 95 -19.04 -12.89 3.67
N ASN A 96 -19.85 -13.61 2.87
CA ASN A 96 -19.59 -14.98 2.48
C ASN A 96 -18.75 -15.01 1.17
N ARG A 97 -17.45 -15.35 1.32
CA ARG A 97 -16.50 -15.43 0.20
C ARG A 97 -16.94 -16.41 -0.90
N GLU A 98 -17.58 -17.52 -0.53
CA GLU A 98 -18.03 -18.53 -1.51
C GLU A 98 -19.11 -17.96 -2.44
N LEU A 99 -20.04 -17.17 -1.89
CA LEU A 99 -21.05 -16.48 -2.69
C LEU A 99 -20.43 -15.46 -3.64
N MET A 100 -19.44 -14.70 -3.16
CA MET A 100 -18.72 -13.78 -4.03
C MET A 100 -18.02 -14.50 -5.18
N LEU A 101 -17.33 -15.61 -4.89
CA LEU A 101 -16.64 -16.39 -5.91
C LEU A 101 -17.62 -17.03 -6.91
N ALA A 102 -18.78 -17.51 -6.44
CA ALA A 102 -19.82 -18.06 -7.29
C ALA A 102 -20.38 -17.01 -8.26
N ASP A 103 -20.75 -15.82 -7.75
CA ASP A 103 -21.25 -14.73 -8.58
C ASP A 103 -20.21 -14.27 -9.64
N LEU A 104 -18.95 -14.20 -9.24
CA LEU A 104 -17.88 -13.83 -10.16
C LEU A 104 -17.63 -14.89 -11.24
N ALA A 105 -17.79 -16.17 -10.89
CA ALA A 105 -17.62 -17.30 -11.83
C ALA A 105 -18.70 -17.35 -12.92
N GLU A 106 -19.88 -16.73 -12.68
CA GLU A 106 -20.93 -16.61 -13.71
C GLU A 106 -20.60 -15.64 -14.83
N SER A 107 -19.55 -14.80 -14.63
CA SER A 107 -19.11 -13.86 -15.66
C SER A 107 -18.10 -14.48 -16.63
N ASP A 108 -18.07 -14.00 -17.88
CA ASP A 108 -17.10 -14.42 -18.90
C ASP A 108 -15.64 -14.17 -18.47
N ASN A 109 -15.43 -13.21 -17.56
CA ASN A 109 -14.12 -12.86 -17.06
C ASN A 109 -14.18 -12.46 -15.56
N PRO A 110 -14.01 -13.44 -14.64
CA PRO A 110 -14.10 -13.22 -13.20
C PRO A 110 -13.18 -12.12 -12.67
N ARG A 111 -11.97 -11.98 -13.24
CA ARG A 111 -11.03 -10.93 -12.84
C ARG A 111 -11.54 -9.55 -13.19
N ARG A 112 -12.09 -9.39 -14.39
CA ARG A 112 -12.66 -8.12 -14.85
C ARG A 112 -13.94 -7.77 -14.06
N ALA A 113 -14.78 -8.78 -13.77
CA ALA A 113 -15.97 -8.61 -12.95
C ALA A 113 -15.61 -8.16 -11.52
N PHE A 114 -14.62 -8.81 -10.88
CA PHE A 114 -14.10 -8.39 -9.59
C PHE A 114 -13.56 -6.94 -9.64
N GLN A 115 -12.75 -6.62 -10.65
CA GLN A 115 -12.19 -5.27 -10.80
C GLN A 115 -13.30 -4.21 -10.92
N ALA A 116 -14.34 -4.47 -11.71
CA ALA A 116 -15.45 -3.55 -11.89
C ALA A 116 -16.24 -3.35 -10.59
N MET A 117 -16.54 -4.44 -9.89
CA MET A 117 -17.21 -4.42 -8.58
C MET A 117 -16.36 -3.67 -7.54
N PHE A 118 -15.09 -3.98 -7.44
CA PHE A 118 -14.18 -3.36 -6.49
C PHE A 118 -14.00 -1.85 -6.76
N THR A 119 -13.99 -1.44 -8.04
CA THR A 119 -13.96 -0.02 -8.40
C THR A 119 -15.19 0.73 -7.87
N GLN A 120 -16.38 0.12 -7.95
CA GLN A 120 -17.61 0.73 -7.41
C GLN A 120 -17.60 0.76 -5.87
N ALA A 121 -17.15 -0.32 -5.24
CA ALA A 121 -17.02 -0.39 -3.79
C ALA A 121 -16.09 0.70 -3.23
N VAL A 122 -14.95 0.89 -3.88
CA VAL A 122 -14.00 1.97 -3.54
C VAL A 122 -14.58 3.34 -3.82
N ALA A 123 -15.27 3.55 -4.94
CA ALA A 123 -15.91 4.83 -5.24
C ALA A 123 -16.94 5.23 -4.16
N ARG A 124 -17.70 4.25 -3.66
CA ARG A 124 -18.62 4.45 -2.53
C ARG A 124 -17.87 4.90 -1.25
N TRP A 125 -16.77 4.23 -0.93
CA TRP A 125 -15.96 4.57 0.25
C TRP A 125 -15.35 5.98 0.15
N VAL A 126 -14.83 6.32 -1.02
CA VAL A 126 -14.16 7.61 -1.28
C VAL A 126 -15.13 8.77 -1.40
N SER A 127 -16.42 8.52 -1.70
CA SER A 127 -17.41 9.58 -1.90
C SER A 127 -17.67 10.44 -0.65
N GLY A 128 -17.40 9.90 0.55
CA GLY A 128 -17.74 10.55 1.83
C GLY A 128 -19.22 10.49 2.22
N GLU A 129 -20.10 10.07 1.31
CA GLU A 129 -21.56 9.99 1.58
C GLU A 129 -21.92 8.88 2.58
N HIS A 130 -21.00 7.97 2.80
CA HIS A 130 -21.20 6.74 3.59
C HIS A 130 -20.14 6.54 4.68
N ASP A 131 -19.45 7.58 5.10
CA ASP A 131 -18.34 7.50 6.07
C ASP A 131 -18.69 6.74 7.35
N GLY A 132 -19.93 6.90 7.83
CA GLY A 132 -20.41 6.21 9.05
C GLY A 132 -20.62 4.70 8.91
N ASP A 133 -20.58 4.15 7.70
CA ASP A 133 -20.72 2.72 7.47
C ASP A 133 -19.40 1.93 7.66
N TYR A 134 -18.27 2.63 7.65
CA TYR A 134 -16.94 2.04 7.68
C TYR A 134 -16.28 2.22 9.04
N SER A 135 -15.47 1.23 9.44
CA SER A 135 -14.62 1.34 10.62
C SER A 135 -13.54 2.43 10.45
N GLU A 136 -13.09 2.63 9.22
CA GLU A 136 -12.20 3.72 8.82
C GLU A 136 -12.73 4.39 7.55
N SER A 137 -13.17 5.65 7.66
CA SER A 137 -13.59 6.45 6.51
C SER A 137 -12.40 6.84 5.62
N TRP A 138 -12.66 7.20 4.36
CA TRP A 138 -11.61 7.68 3.46
C TRP A 138 -10.84 8.89 4.01
N PRO A 139 -11.49 9.93 4.57
CA PRO A 139 -10.78 11.03 5.20
C PRO A 139 -9.90 10.60 6.37
N ALA A 140 -10.35 9.65 7.21
CA ALA A 140 -9.58 9.13 8.33
C ALA A 140 -8.35 8.35 7.86
N PHE A 141 -8.52 7.46 6.87
CA PHE A 141 -7.43 6.73 6.23
C PHE A 141 -6.37 7.69 5.68
N ARG A 142 -6.80 8.67 4.89
CA ARG A 142 -5.91 9.68 4.31
C ARG A 142 -5.17 10.47 5.38
N ALA A 143 -5.87 10.90 6.42
CA ALA A 143 -5.29 11.66 7.52
C ALA A 143 -4.17 10.88 8.23
N ARG A 144 -4.38 9.57 8.54
CA ARG A 144 -3.33 8.78 9.19
C ARG A 144 -2.12 8.51 8.29
N CYS A 145 -2.34 8.38 6.98
CA CYS A 145 -1.23 8.21 6.02
C CYS A 145 -0.37 9.48 5.95
N LEU A 146 -0.98 10.65 5.94
CA LEU A 146 -0.27 11.94 5.96
C LEU A 146 0.45 12.17 7.27
N GLN A 147 -0.19 11.85 8.40
CA GLN A 147 0.45 11.94 9.72
C GLN A 147 1.68 11.01 9.81
N ALA A 148 1.62 9.82 9.22
CA ALA A 148 2.79 8.95 9.15
C ALA A 148 3.91 9.57 8.30
N LEU A 149 3.58 10.24 7.19
CA LEU A 149 4.56 10.97 6.38
C LEU A 149 5.20 12.11 7.18
N ASP A 150 4.41 12.90 7.91
CA ASP A 150 4.92 13.98 8.76
C ASP A 150 5.86 13.44 9.84
N THR A 151 5.47 12.34 10.52
CA THR A 151 6.31 11.64 11.50
C THR A 151 7.66 11.20 10.91
N ILE A 152 7.65 10.72 9.66
CA ILE A 152 8.89 10.32 8.96
C ILE A 152 9.77 11.54 8.69
N ILE A 153 9.18 12.64 8.20
CA ILE A 153 9.90 13.88 7.91
C ILE A 153 10.54 14.45 9.19
N GLU A 154 9.79 14.47 10.29
CA GLU A 154 10.27 14.97 11.60
C GLU A 154 11.42 14.11 12.17
N ALA A 155 11.42 12.80 11.89
CA ALA A 155 12.47 11.90 12.36
C ALA A 155 13.77 11.97 11.54
N LEU A 156 13.72 12.58 10.35
CA LEU A 156 14.87 12.64 9.44
C LEU A 156 15.73 13.91 9.69
N PRO A 157 17.06 13.81 9.50
CA PRO A 157 17.89 15.01 9.46
C PRO A 157 17.53 15.87 8.24
N ALA A 158 17.90 17.14 8.29
CA ALA A 158 17.76 18.04 7.14
C ALA A 158 18.41 17.40 5.90
N SER A 159 17.67 17.25 4.81
CA SER A 159 18.10 16.55 3.60
C SER A 159 18.31 15.03 3.75
N GLY A 160 17.74 14.41 4.77
CA GLY A 160 17.84 12.97 5.00
C GLY A 160 17.11 12.13 3.96
N THR A 161 17.46 10.86 3.91
CA THR A 161 16.86 9.86 3.00
C THR A 161 16.23 8.74 3.79
N ALA A 162 14.97 8.38 3.47
CA ALA A 162 14.28 7.24 4.07
C ALA A 162 13.78 6.24 3.03
N LEU A 163 13.81 4.94 3.40
CA LEU A 163 13.06 3.89 2.74
C LEU A 163 11.82 3.54 3.57
N VAL A 164 10.66 3.52 2.94
CA VAL A 164 9.37 3.31 3.60
C VAL A 164 8.62 2.18 2.91
N PHE A 165 8.45 1.06 3.60
CA PHE A 165 7.78 -0.13 3.07
C PHE A 165 6.31 -0.13 3.46
N THR A 166 5.42 -0.04 2.47
CA THR A 166 3.99 0.16 2.66
C THR A 166 3.16 -0.50 1.55
N SER A 167 1.94 -0.05 1.36
CA SER A 167 0.96 -0.56 0.40
C SER A 167 0.53 0.51 -0.62
N GLY A 168 -0.27 0.10 -1.59
CA GLY A 168 -0.74 0.97 -2.66
C GLY A 168 -1.64 2.10 -2.16
N GLY A 169 -2.52 1.83 -1.20
CA GLY A 169 -3.42 2.83 -0.64
C GLY A 169 -2.69 4.00 0.02
N PRO A 170 -1.79 3.77 0.99
CA PRO A 170 -1.02 4.85 1.60
C PRO A 170 -0.19 5.66 0.59
N ILE A 171 0.47 4.98 -0.37
CA ILE A 171 1.21 5.68 -1.43
C ILE A 171 0.27 6.57 -2.24
N SER A 172 -0.92 6.07 -2.58
CA SER A 172 -1.91 6.82 -3.36
C SER A 172 -2.46 8.01 -2.59
N ALA A 173 -2.74 7.86 -1.29
CA ALA A 173 -3.22 8.93 -0.44
C ALA A 173 -2.19 10.08 -0.31
N VAL A 174 -0.92 9.73 -0.13
CA VAL A 174 0.19 10.70 -0.11
C VAL A 174 0.33 11.39 -1.47
N ALA A 175 0.45 10.62 -2.55
CA ALA A 175 0.63 11.16 -3.90
C ALA A 175 -0.55 12.04 -4.33
N GLN A 176 -1.78 11.60 -4.07
CA GLN A 176 -3.00 12.36 -4.32
C GLN A 176 -2.96 13.73 -3.64
N THR A 177 -2.62 13.76 -2.36
CA THR A 177 -2.58 15.01 -1.57
C THR A 177 -1.50 15.96 -2.09
N LEU A 178 -0.28 15.45 -2.32
CA LEU A 178 0.84 16.27 -2.80
C LEU A 178 0.64 16.80 -4.22
N LEU A 179 -0.12 16.09 -5.05
CA LEU A 179 -0.42 16.48 -6.43
C LEU A 179 -1.73 17.27 -6.57
N GLY A 180 -2.51 17.44 -5.49
CA GLY A 180 -3.81 18.10 -5.54
C GLY A 180 -4.86 17.36 -6.36
N VAL A 181 -4.77 16.02 -6.43
CA VAL A 181 -5.73 15.19 -7.17
C VAL A 181 -7.03 15.07 -6.37
N PRO A 182 -8.22 15.24 -6.99
CA PRO A 182 -9.50 15.05 -6.31
C PRO A 182 -9.69 13.64 -5.74
N ASP A 183 -10.43 13.51 -4.64
CA ASP A 183 -10.67 12.22 -3.98
C ASP A 183 -11.25 11.17 -4.94
N ALA A 184 -12.18 11.55 -5.81
CA ALA A 184 -12.78 10.66 -6.82
C ALA A 184 -11.75 10.01 -7.76
N ASP A 185 -10.58 10.62 -7.94
CA ASP A 185 -9.52 10.14 -8.82
C ASP A 185 -8.34 9.48 -8.06
N ALA A 186 -8.37 9.44 -6.73
CA ALA A 186 -7.27 8.92 -5.90
C ALA A 186 -6.86 7.49 -6.30
N PHE A 187 -7.84 6.62 -6.54
CA PHE A 187 -7.58 5.23 -6.91
C PHE A 187 -7.06 5.03 -8.34
N ARG A 188 -7.15 6.04 -9.21
CA ARG A 188 -6.45 5.98 -10.51
C ARG A 188 -4.94 5.92 -10.33
N ILE A 189 -4.41 6.56 -9.28
CA ILE A 189 -3.00 6.44 -8.89
C ILE A 189 -2.70 5.02 -8.43
N ASN A 190 -3.56 4.44 -7.56
CA ASN A 190 -3.36 3.11 -7.01
C ASN A 190 -3.26 2.01 -8.09
N TRP A 191 -4.04 2.13 -9.16
CA TRP A 191 -4.02 1.15 -10.27
C TRP A 191 -2.72 1.18 -11.09
N LEU A 192 -1.96 2.26 -11.02
CA LEU A 192 -0.68 2.39 -11.72
C LEU A 192 0.51 1.86 -10.92
N LEU A 193 0.34 1.68 -9.60
CA LEU A 193 1.41 1.23 -8.72
C LEU A 193 1.67 -0.27 -8.93
N VAL A 194 2.92 -0.64 -9.18
CA VAL A 194 3.34 -2.03 -9.31
C VAL A 194 3.97 -2.54 -8.02
N ASN A 195 4.00 -3.86 -7.81
CA ASN A 195 4.71 -4.46 -6.67
C ASN A 195 6.20 -4.09 -6.68
N CYS A 196 6.75 -3.76 -5.53
CA CYS A 196 8.10 -3.19 -5.37
C CYS A 196 8.33 -1.91 -6.20
N GLY A 197 7.26 -1.25 -6.66
CA GLY A 197 7.34 0.09 -7.25
C GLY A 197 7.72 1.13 -6.21
N VAL A 198 8.45 2.14 -6.65
CA VAL A 198 8.97 3.21 -5.80
C VAL A 198 8.35 4.55 -6.20
N THR A 199 7.75 5.23 -5.22
CA THR A 199 7.30 6.62 -5.35
C THR A 199 8.23 7.50 -4.53
N LYS A 200 8.93 8.43 -5.18
CA LYS A 200 9.87 9.34 -4.51
C LYS A 200 9.16 10.65 -4.15
N VAL A 201 9.17 10.97 -2.87
CA VAL A 201 8.75 12.27 -2.34
C VAL A 201 9.99 13.07 -1.99
N ILE A 202 10.02 14.34 -2.36
CA ILE A 202 11.07 15.31 -2.02
C ILE A 202 10.50 16.29 -1.00
N TYR A 203 11.25 16.61 0.06
CA TYR A 203 10.85 17.55 1.10
C TYR A 203 11.97 18.53 1.49
#